data_3163038e4e9d21202410810e67f771ee
#
_entry.id   3163038e4e9d21202410810e67f771ee
#
_cell.length_a   1.000
_cell.length_b   1.000
_cell.length_c   1.000
_cell.angle_alpha   90.00
_cell.angle_beta   90.00
_cell.angle_gamma   90.00
#
_symmetry.space_group_name_H-M   'P 1'
#
loop_
_entity.id
_entity.type
_entity.pdbx_description
1 polymer ?
#
loop_
_entity_poly.entity_id
_entity_poly.type
_entity_poly.pdbx_seq_one_letter_code
_entity_poly.pdbx_strand_id
1 'polypeptide(L)'
;MSNHTPFYEKFVKQPAKPRAAGRDESQSRKEKTPQQTASAAMPPPVRRTDRRNVAYRFGTPVFAPLTAEAKNILDHFPDILAQVLPLDSQKKQQLPQHIQTLFHELTDERSSRKTHYLNNPVKLSAYTHYYVWWNLVRLVKLLNNIELPLKNGDYAADFGSGPLTFICALWIAKPELRTKALTWYCVDISHKALSFGEELFLALCAYTGKTGKRAGTAETPWRIKKVCGAFGIPLNEKLALVTEANMFNEVFWNSPLSLDEQADKTRELLMRYLQPQGAVLLIEPGIPLAGEFLSLVRAELLQEGFAAVQPCPHGQLCCFPNRDTRDRAAGVPIAVHKWCHFTFETEDSPQNLLKLSEAAHLGKARASLSFIFCSADKDAERNPAPTTLAGSDNTQPASHAQYPLPASRAAERRTVQQQSTQQQSGIPVRICSDIIMPAPQTLGRYACSEKGFLLLTTPAHKDSVLNTAVSGTLLMVPEAAIQISHRDKKTHAVLVPLE
;
A
#
# COMPACT_ATOMS: atom_id res chain seq x y z
N MET A 1 11.18 -5.55 -38.32
CA MET A 1 11.81 -5.26 -37.05
C MET A 1 11.08 -4.05 -36.48
N SER A 2 10.08 -4.26 -35.62
CA SER A 2 9.26 -3.21 -35.02
C SER A 2 9.88 -2.82 -33.68
N ASN A 3 10.29 -1.57 -33.55
CA ASN A 3 10.78 -0.98 -32.33
C ASN A 3 9.63 -0.88 -31.31
N HIS A 4 9.53 -1.82 -30.41
CA HIS A 4 8.67 -1.73 -29.23
C HIS A 4 9.44 -1.07 -28.10
N THR A 5 9.18 0.21 -27.86
CA THR A 5 9.62 0.92 -26.65
C THR A 5 8.94 0.29 -25.42
N PRO A 6 9.66 -0.07 -24.36
CA PRO A 6 9.05 -0.64 -23.15
C PRO A 6 8.00 0.29 -22.55
N PHE A 7 6.92 -0.28 -22.06
CA PHE A 7 5.69 0.43 -21.67
C PHE A 7 5.91 1.56 -20.65
N TYR A 8 6.89 1.47 -19.77
CA TYR A 8 7.09 2.52 -18.76
C TYR A 8 8.14 3.59 -19.10
N GLU A 9 8.92 3.46 -20.17
CA GLU A 9 9.68 4.61 -20.69
C GLU A 9 8.75 5.76 -21.14
N LYS A 10 7.48 5.46 -21.45
CA LYS A 10 6.47 6.48 -21.77
C LYS A 10 6.07 7.36 -20.58
N PHE A 11 6.45 7.02 -19.36
CA PHE A 11 6.10 7.76 -18.14
C PHE A 11 7.27 8.50 -17.49
N VAL A 12 8.50 8.33 -17.99
CA VAL A 12 9.65 9.14 -17.58
C VAL A 12 9.63 10.41 -18.44
N LYS A 13 9.32 11.57 -17.84
CA LYS A 13 9.42 12.86 -18.51
C LYS A 13 10.87 13.11 -18.90
N GLN A 14 11.16 13.11 -20.20
CA GLN A 14 12.43 13.59 -20.72
C GLN A 14 12.59 15.08 -20.38
N PRO A 15 13.79 15.54 -19.99
CA PRO A 15 14.03 16.96 -19.80
C PRO A 15 13.83 17.69 -21.14
N ALA A 16 13.14 18.83 -21.10
CA ALA A 16 12.86 19.65 -22.25
C ALA A 16 14.16 20.09 -22.95
N LYS A 17 14.29 19.79 -24.24
CA LYS A 17 15.36 20.33 -25.07
C LYS A 17 15.21 21.85 -25.20
N PRO A 18 16.30 22.63 -25.18
CA PRO A 18 16.22 24.07 -25.36
C PRO A 18 15.71 24.42 -26.75
N ARG A 19 14.77 25.34 -26.84
CA ARG A 19 14.23 25.90 -28.08
C ARG A 19 15.32 26.74 -28.75
N ALA A 20 15.67 26.41 -30.00
CA ALA A 20 16.40 27.25 -30.89
C ALA A 20 15.54 28.44 -31.36
N ALA A 21 16.09 29.63 -31.31
CA ALA A 21 15.48 30.85 -31.75
C ALA A 21 15.54 30.99 -33.29
N GLY A 22 14.50 31.55 -33.86
CA GLY A 22 14.57 32.32 -35.11
C GLY A 22 13.92 31.69 -36.32
N ARG A 23 12.76 32.25 -36.74
CA ARG A 23 12.66 33.15 -37.92
C ARG A 23 11.21 33.58 -38.13
N ASP A 24 11.07 34.87 -38.26
CA ASP A 24 9.90 35.57 -38.79
C ASP A 24 9.57 35.11 -40.21
N GLU A 25 8.28 34.92 -40.48
CA GLU A 25 7.68 35.26 -41.78
C GLU A 25 6.18 35.58 -41.59
N SER A 26 5.88 36.84 -41.97
CA SER A 26 4.58 37.47 -42.08
C SER A 26 3.77 36.86 -43.22
N GLN A 27 2.48 36.61 -43.03
CA GLN A 27 1.47 36.96 -44.05
C GLN A 27 0.03 36.84 -43.59
N SER A 28 -0.63 37.97 -43.75
CA SER A 28 -2.01 38.29 -44.19
C SER A 28 -3.22 37.80 -43.40
N ARG A 29 -3.83 38.81 -42.79
CA ARG A 29 -5.24 38.95 -42.38
C ARG A 29 -6.22 38.46 -43.45
N LYS A 30 -7.27 37.74 -43.01
CA LYS A 30 -8.64 37.88 -43.50
C LYS A 30 -9.59 37.92 -42.31
N GLU A 31 -10.22 39.10 -42.20
CA GLU A 31 -11.34 39.38 -41.31
C GLU A 31 -12.56 38.52 -41.67
N LYS A 32 -13.21 37.95 -40.67
CA LYS A 32 -14.61 37.50 -40.74
C LYS A 32 -15.39 38.06 -39.55
N THR A 33 -16.40 38.78 -39.87
CA THR A 33 -17.42 39.45 -39.07
C THR A 33 -18.08 38.51 -38.05
N PRO A 34 -18.40 38.97 -36.81
CA PRO A 34 -19.07 38.15 -35.81
C PRO A 34 -20.58 38.13 -36.05
N GLN A 35 -21.13 36.92 -36.17
CA GLN A 35 -22.57 36.68 -36.02
C GLN A 35 -22.94 36.69 -34.54
N GLN A 36 -23.89 37.55 -34.19
CA GLN A 36 -24.58 37.59 -32.92
C GLN A 36 -25.33 36.27 -32.68
N THR A 37 -24.96 35.53 -31.64
CA THR A 37 -25.79 34.45 -31.12
C THR A 37 -26.37 34.87 -29.77
N ALA A 38 -27.65 34.59 -29.62
CA ALA A 38 -28.54 34.97 -28.55
C ALA A 38 -28.04 34.62 -27.16
N SER A 39 -28.17 35.55 -26.24
CA SER A 39 -28.00 35.47 -24.81
C SER A 39 -28.90 34.38 -24.22
N ALA A 40 -28.33 33.27 -23.78
CA ALA A 40 -29.02 32.34 -22.89
C ALA A 40 -28.96 32.90 -21.45
N ALA A 41 -30.11 33.11 -20.86
CA ALA A 41 -30.30 33.61 -19.51
C ALA A 41 -29.54 32.73 -18.48
N MET A 42 -28.71 33.35 -17.64
CA MET A 42 -28.09 32.73 -16.49
C MET A 42 -29.18 32.24 -15.52
N PRO A 43 -29.06 31.02 -14.99
CA PRO A 43 -29.93 30.57 -13.90
C PRO A 43 -29.69 31.44 -12.66
N PRO A 44 -30.71 31.64 -11.79
CA PRO A 44 -30.63 32.51 -10.64
C PRO A 44 -29.60 32.00 -9.65
N PRO A 45 -28.92 32.87 -8.89
CA PRO A 45 -27.90 32.46 -7.93
C PRO A 45 -28.53 31.57 -6.83
N VAL A 46 -28.03 30.38 -6.71
CA VAL A 46 -28.35 29.46 -5.61
C VAL A 46 -28.03 30.17 -4.29
N ARG A 47 -29.02 30.32 -3.42
CA ARG A 47 -28.87 30.90 -2.07
C ARG A 47 -27.67 30.26 -1.39
N ARG A 48 -26.70 31.08 -0.99
CA ARG A 48 -25.59 30.69 -0.12
C ARG A 48 -26.19 30.17 1.19
N THR A 49 -26.29 28.86 1.32
CA THR A 49 -26.46 28.20 2.60
C THR A 49 -25.17 28.39 3.42
N ASP A 50 -25.34 28.73 4.67
CA ASP A 50 -24.30 28.97 5.67
C ASP A 50 -23.20 27.89 5.58
N ARG A 51 -22.06 28.24 5.03
CA ARG A 51 -20.91 27.33 4.84
C ARG A 51 -20.15 27.25 6.16
N ARG A 52 -20.60 26.39 7.06
CA ARG A 52 -19.82 26.01 8.23
C ARG A 52 -18.59 25.26 7.76
N ASN A 53 -17.41 25.61 8.27
CA ASN A 53 -16.15 24.91 8.05
C ASN A 53 -16.33 23.41 8.33
N VAL A 54 -16.47 22.62 7.27
CA VAL A 54 -16.51 21.16 7.37
C VAL A 54 -15.09 20.70 7.64
N ALA A 55 -14.80 20.34 8.87
CA ALA A 55 -13.51 19.77 9.25
C ALA A 55 -13.41 18.36 8.63
N TYR A 56 -12.64 18.21 7.56
CA TYR A 56 -12.27 16.91 7.03
C TYR A 56 -11.40 16.18 8.03
N ARG A 57 -11.84 15.00 8.47
CA ARG A 57 -11.05 14.18 9.39
C ARG A 57 -10.11 13.30 8.61
N PHE A 58 -8.82 13.34 8.95
CA PHE A 58 -7.82 12.41 8.46
C PHE A 58 -7.92 11.09 9.24
N GLY A 59 -7.99 9.99 8.51
CA GLY A 59 -7.75 8.66 9.07
C GLY A 59 -6.32 8.20 8.80
N THR A 60 -5.98 7.01 9.28
CA THR A 60 -4.65 6.42 9.15
C THR A 60 -4.25 6.26 7.68
N PRO A 61 -3.09 6.79 7.25
CA PRO A 61 -2.57 6.57 5.90
C PRO A 61 -2.14 5.10 5.73
N VAL A 62 -1.99 4.66 4.48
CA VAL A 62 -1.49 3.31 4.17
C VAL A 62 -0.07 3.11 4.69
N PHE A 63 0.79 4.10 4.49
CA PHE A 63 2.17 4.06 4.97
C PHE A 63 2.37 4.91 6.21
N ALA A 64 3.02 4.34 7.21
CA ALA A 64 3.49 5.09 8.37
C ALA A 64 4.95 5.53 8.19
N PRO A 65 5.37 6.61 8.84
CA PRO A 65 6.78 6.90 9.03
C PRO A 65 7.48 5.72 9.72
N LEU A 66 8.77 5.54 9.42
CA LEU A 66 9.59 4.57 10.13
C LEU A 66 9.74 5.00 11.60
N THR A 67 9.53 4.07 12.53
CA THR A 67 9.88 4.30 13.94
C THR A 67 11.40 4.43 14.07
N ALA A 68 11.87 5.07 15.14
CA ALA A 68 13.32 5.22 15.38
C ALA A 68 14.05 3.88 15.44
N GLU A 69 13.43 2.84 16.04
CA GLU A 69 13.97 1.49 16.07
C GLU A 69 14.03 0.87 14.67
N ALA A 70 12.93 0.93 13.92
CA ALA A 70 12.88 0.39 12.57
C ALA A 70 13.88 1.08 11.64
N LYS A 71 14.00 2.42 11.74
CA LYS A 71 14.98 3.18 10.98
C LYS A 71 16.41 2.75 11.30
N ASN A 72 16.74 2.63 12.59
CA ASN A 72 18.06 2.16 13.02
C ASN A 72 18.38 0.76 12.48
N ILE A 73 17.45 -0.19 12.54
CA ILE A 73 17.64 -1.54 12.01
C ILE A 73 17.86 -1.49 10.49
N LEU A 74 17.03 -0.74 9.77
CA LEU A 74 17.14 -0.63 8.32
C LEU A 74 18.42 0.09 7.87
N ASP A 75 18.90 1.09 8.60
CA ASP A 75 20.17 1.77 8.33
C ASP A 75 21.37 0.81 8.52
N HIS A 76 21.29 -0.13 9.49
CA HIS A 76 22.33 -1.13 9.76
C HIS A 76 22.06 -2.49 9.09
N PHE A 77 21.08 -2.58 8.20
CA PHE A 77 20.80 -3.83 7.50
C PHE A 77 22.01 -4.41 6.74
N PRO A 78 22.89 -3.62 6.10
CA PRO A 78 24.12 -4.14 5.52
C PRO A 78 25.04 -4.85 6.51
N ASP A 79 25.12 -4.39 7.77
CA ASP A 79 25.95 -4.99 8.81
C ASP A 79 25.33 -6.30 9.30
N ILE A 80 23.99 -6.36 9.39
CA ILE A 80 23.26 -7.60 9.71
C ILE A 80 23.47 -8.61 8.58
N LEU A 81 23.31 -8.18 7.34
CA LEU A 81 23.47 -9.03 6.16
C LEU A 81 24.90 -9.55 6.03
N ALA A 82 25.91 -8.74 6.37
CA ALA A 82 27.33 -9.13 6.31
C ALA A 82 27.69 -10.30 7.25
N GLN A 83 26.87 -10.57 8.28
CA GLN A 83 27.07 -11.72 9.18
C GLN A 83 26.77 -13.05 8.47
N VAL A 84 25.86 -13.05 7.49
CA VAL A 84 25.39 -14.25 6.77
C VAL A 84 25.84 -14.28 5.31
N LEU A 85 26.08 -13.11 4.71
CA LEU A 85 26.50 -12.97 3.32
C LEU A 85 27.57 -11.87 3.17
N PRO A 86 28.78 -12.09 3.66
CA PRO A 86 29.85 -11.11 3.58
C PRO A 86 30.30 -10.89 2.14
N LEU A 87 30.56 -9.64 1.78
CA LEU A 87 31.13 -9.25 0.50
C LEU A 87 32.60 -8.82 0.68
N ASP A 88 33.50 -9.42 -0.10
CA ASP A 88 34.84 -8.89 -0.29
C ASP A 88 34.83 -7.60 -1.12
N SER A 89 35.97 -6.92 -1.20
CA SER A 89 36.07 -5.64 -1.91
C SER A 89 35.73 -5.74 -3.39
N GLN A 90 36.09 -6.85 -4.05
CA GLN A 90 35.80 -7.07 -5.47
C GLN A 90 34.27 -7.25 -5.70
N LYS A 91 33.61 -8.08 -4.88
CA LYS A 91 32.18 -8.29 -4.96
C LYS A 91 31.39 -6.99 -4.66
N LYS A 92 31.85 -6.19 -3.69
CA LYS A 92 31.24 -4.88 -3.41
C LYS A 92 31.31 -3.95 -4.63
N GLN A 93 32.43 -3.94 -5.32
CA GLN A 93 32.61 -3.12 -6.53
C GLN A 93 31.70 -3.58 -7.69
N GLN A 94 31.49 -4.88 -7.83
CA GLN A 94 30.66 -5.48 -8.90
C GLN A 94 29.15 -5.47 -8.58
N LEU A 95 28.78 -5.26 -7.32
CA LEU A 95 27.38 -5.38 -6.86
C LEU A 95 26.41 -4.48 -7.63
N PRO A 96 26.69 -3.20 -7.93
CA PRO A 96 25.76 -2.36 -8.70
C PRO A 96 25.45 -2.92 -10.09
N GLN A 97 26.46 -3.45 -10.79
CA GLN A 97 26.30 -4.07 -12.11
C GLN A 97 25.43 -5.35 -12.02
N HIS A 98 25.67 -6.19 -11.01
CA HIS A 98 24.86 -7.39 -10.80
C HIS A 98 23.40 -7.05 -10.46
N ILE A 99 23.16 -5.97 -9.71
CA ILE A 99 21.81 -5.46 -9.42
C ILE A 99 21.12 -5.00 -10.73
N GLN A 100 21.82 -4.26 -11.57
CA GLN A 100 21.31 -3.78 -12.84
C GLN A 100 20.97 -4.95 -13.78
N THR A 101 21.84 -5.94 -13.90
CA THR A 101 21.59 -7.16 -14.69
C THR A 101 20.34 -7.88 -14.17
N LEU A 102 20.25 -8.08 -12.86
CA LEU A 102 19.08 -8.71 -12.25
C LEU A 102 17.81 -7.89 -12.47
N PHE A 103 17.89 -6.56 -12.45
CA PHE A 103 16.76 -5.69 -12.76
C PHE A 103 16.20 -5.96 -14.16
N HIS A 104 17.03 -6.03 -15.18
CA HIS A 104 16.61 -6.33 -16.54
C HIS A 104 15.95 -7.71 -16.65
N GLU A 105 16.50 -8.71 -16.00
CA GLU A 105 15.89 -10.06 -15.96
C GLU A 105 14.52 -10.06 -15.26
N LEU A 106 14.34 -9.26 -14.22
CA LEU A 106 13.09 -9.19 -13.46
C LEU A 106 12.03 -8.29 -14.08
N THR A 107 12.40 -7.39 -15.00
CA THR A 107 11.50 -6.42 -15.61
C THR A 107 11.27 -6.65 -17.10
N ASP A 108 12.33 -6.78 -17.88
CA ASP A 108 12.27 -6.80 -19.34
C ASP A 108 12.16 -8.23 -19.90
N GLU A 109 12.77 -9.20 -19.21
CA GLU A 109 12.85 -10.60 -19.64
C GLU A 109 11.98 -11.55 -18.79
N ARG A 110 10.88 -11.05 -18.23
CA ARG A 110 10.03 -11.81 -17.30
C ARG A 110 9.54 -13.15 -17.85
N SER A 111 9.19 -13.20 -19.14
CA SER A 111 8.68 -14.41 -19.80
C SER A 111 9.75 -15.48 -20.05
N SER A 112 11.03 -15.08 -20.08
CA SER A 112 12.18 -15.97 -20.30
C SER A 112 12.93 -16.32 -19.01
N ARG A 113 12.52 -15.75 -17.88
CA ARG A 113 13.18 -15.92 -16.60
C ARG A 113 13.14 -17.39 -16.15
N LYS A 114 14.32 -17.93 -15.79
CA LYS A 114 14.41 -19.26 -15.22
C LYS A 114 13.80 -19.29 -13.82
N THR A 115 12.94 -20.25 -13.55
CA THR A 115 12.53 -20.60 -12.19
C THR A 115 13.77 -20.92 -11.35
N HIS A 116 13.74 -20.66 -10.06
CA HIS A 116 14.87 -20.87 -9.14
C HIS A 116 16.12 -19.98 -9.38
N TYR A 117 15.95 -18.78 -9.97
CA TYR A 117 17.07 -17.85 -10.21
C TYR A 117 17.83 -17.49 -8.91
N LEU A 118 17.18 -17.51 -7.75
CA LEU A 118 17.79 -17.30 -6.45
C LEU A 118 18.73 -18.45 -6.01
N ASN A 119 18.76 -19.58 -6.70
CA ASN A 119 19.75 -20.60 -6.47
C ASN A 119 21.14 -20.23 -6.98
N ASN A 120 21.26 -19.17 -7.82
CA ASN A 120 22.53 -18.62 -8.26
C ASN A 120 23.07 -17.66 -7.18
N PRO A 121 24.30 -17.89 -6.65
CA PRO A 121 24.87 -17.09 -5.55
C PRO A 121 25.01 -15.60 -5.89
N VAL A 122 25.36 -15.23 -7.14
CA VAL A 122 25.52 -13.84 -7.57
C VAL A 122 24.15 -13.15 -7.60
N LYS A 123 23.12 -13.82 -8.14
CA LYS A 123 21.75 -13.30 -8.17
C LYS A 123 21.15 -13.20 -6.77
N LEU A 124 21.37 -14.19 -5.92
CA LEU A 124 20.93 -14.14 -4.52
C LEU A 124 21.59 -12.95 -3.79
N SER A 125 22.90 -12.74 -4.01
CA SER A 125 23.62 -11.62 -3.42
C SER A 125 23.05 -10.26 -3.92
N ALA A 126 22.88 -10.08 -5.23
CA ALA A 126 22.30 -8.86 -5.78
C ALA A 126 20.85 -8.64 -5.28
N TYR A 127 20.06 -9.72 -5.22
CA TYR A 127 18.69 -9.68 -4.72
C TYR A 127 18.63 -9.25 -3.26
N THR A 128 19.45 -9.83 -2.39
CA THR A 128 19.41 -9.56 -0.95
C THR A 128 19.93 -8.17 -0.59
N HIS A 129 21.03 -7.72 -1.22
CA HIS A 129 21.59 -6.40 -0.93
C HIS A 129 20.74 -5.24 -1.49
N TYR A 130 19.84 -5.50 -2.43
CA TYR A 130 19.04 -4.46 -3.06
C TYR A 130 17.53 -4.69 -2.88
N TYR A 131 16.98 -5.79 -3.46
CA TYR A 131 15.53 -6.00 -3.46
C TYR A 131 14.97 -6.32 -2.10
N VAL A 132 15.66 -7.18 -1.31
CA VAL A 132 15.24 -7.46 0.06
C VAL A 132 15.25 -6.16 0.87
N TRP A 133 16.30 -5.36 0.77
CA TRP A 133 16.40 -4.12 1.53
C TRP A 133 15.30 -3.11 1.17
N TRP A 134 15.05 -2.88 -0.13
CA TRP A 134 13.92 -2.07 -0.57
C TRP A 134 12.55 -2.63 -0.14
N ASN A 135 12.39 -3.95 -0.19
CA ASN A 135 11.16 -4.60 0.26
C ASN A 135 10.99 -4.47 1.78
N LEU A 136 12.06 -4.58 2.57
CA LEU A 136 12.00 -4.30 4.01
C LEU A 136 11.51 -2.88 4.28
N VAL A 137 12.04 -1.85 3.61
CA VAL A 137 11.57 -0.46 3.75
C VAL A 137 10.08 -0.35 3.43
N ARG A 138 9.63 -0.90 2.29
CA ARG A 138 8.23 -0.85 1.86
C ARG A 138 7.30 -1.57 2.84
N LEU A 139 7.66 -2.80 3.21
CA LEU A 139 6.83 -3.64 4.07
C LEU A 139 6.77 -3.09 5.50
N VAL A 140 7.87 -2.59 6.05
CA VAL A 140 7.87 -1.98 7.39
C VAL A 140 6.95 -0.76 7.44
N LYS A 141 7.03 0.14 6.45
CA LYS A 141 6.13 1.30 6.36
C LYS A 141 4.66 0.89 6.26
N LEU A 142 4.35 -0.16 5.52
CA LEU A 142 3.00 -0.70 5.38
C LEU A 142 2.53 -1.37 6.68
N LEU A 143 3.32 -2.29 7.21
CA LEU A 143 2.95 -3.12 8.36
C LEU A 143 2.77 -2.31 9.64
N ASN A 144 3.44 -1.17 9.81
CA ASN A 144 3.24 -0.28 10.96
C ASN A 144 1.77 0.12 11.14
N ASN A 145 1.00 0.23 10.05
CA ASN A 145 -0.41 0.64 10.05
C ASN A 145 -1.41 -0.51 9.86
N ILE A 146 -0.94 -1.77 9.85
CA ILE A 146 -1.81 -2.94 9.77
C ILE A 146 -1.81 -3.67 11.11
N GLU A 147 -2.99 -3.86 11.70
CA GLU A 147 -3.16 -4.70 12.88
C GLU A 147 -3.43 -6.14 12.43
N LEU A 148 -2.49 -7.03 12.71
CA LEU A 148 -2.61 -8.43 12.36
C LEU A 148 -3.26 -9.21 13.50
N PRO A 149 -4.27 -10.06 13.22
CA PRO A 149 -5.03 -10.78 14.26
C PRO A 149 -4.27 -12.00 14.81
N LEU A 150 -2.95 -11.86 15.05
CA LEU A 150 -2.09 -12.94 15.53
C LEU A 150 -2.10 -13.02 17.05
N LYS A 151 -2.35 -14.21 17.57
CA LYS A 151 -2.37 -14.55 18.99
C LYS A 151 -1.21 -15.50 19.34
N ASN A 152 -0.92 -15.60 20.61
CA ASN A 152 0.08 -16.56 21.09
C ASN A 152 -0.34 -18.00 20.76
N GLY A 153 0.55 -18.77 20.16
CA GLY A 153 0.29 -20.14 19.71
C GLY A 153 -0.20 -20.27 18.27
N ASP A 154 -0.47 -19.18 17.57
CA ASP A 154 -1.01 -19.21 16.21
C ASP A 154 0.00 -19.76 15.19
N TYR A 155 -0.57 -20.39 14.17
CA TYR A 155 0.11 -20.78 12.94
C TYR A 155 -0.20 -19.77 11.84
N ALA A 156 0.80 -19.37 11.09
CA ALA A 156 0.69 -18.51 9.94
C ALA A 156 1.55 -19.03 8.78
N ALA A 157 1.28 -18.61 7.56
CA ALA A 157 2.13 -18.92 6.42
C ALA A 157 2.47 -17.68 5.62
N ASP A 158 3.68 -17.67 5.06
CA ASP A 158 4.15 -16.73 4.06
C ASP A 158 4.51 -17.50 2.79
N PHE A 159 3.75 -17.29 1.72
CA PHE A 159 3.96 -17.96 0.44
C PHE A 159 4.81 -17.10 -0.49
N GLY A 160 5.77 -17.73 -1.17
CA GLY A 160 6.80 -17.01 -1.91
C GLY A 160 7.76 -16.29 -0.97
N SER A 161 8.03 -16.87 0.20
CA SER A 161 8.85 -16.24 1.26
C SER A 161 10.24 -15.82 0.79
N GLY A 162 10.79 -16.48 -0.24
CA GLY A 162 12.14 -16.23 -0.71
C GLY A 162 13.14 -16.25 0.45
N PRO A 163 13.96 -15.20 0.62
CA PRO A 163 14.86 -15.05 1.76
C PRO A 163 14.14 -14.51 3.02
N LEU A 164 12.92 -14.95 3.30
CA LEU A 164 12.09 -14.58 4.45
C LEU A 164 11.88 -13.06 4.59
N THR A 165 11.73 -12.36 3.48
CA THR A 165 11.66 -10.89 3.47
C THR A 165 10.48 -10.36 4.27
N PHE A 166 9.28 -10.97 4.12
CA PHE A 166 8.09 -10.57 4.87
C PHE A 166 8.26 -10.82 6.38
N ILE A 167 8.81 -11.97 6.75
CA ILE A 167 9.06 -12.33 8.16
C ILE A 167 10.02 -11.35 8.82
N CYS A 168 11.12 -10.99 8.14
CA CYS A 168 12.06 -9.98 8.61
C CYS A 168 11.39 -8.60 8.75
N ALA A 169 10.59 -8.20 7.76
CA ALA A 169 9.86 -6.94 7.82
C ALA A 169 8.86 -6.89 8.97
N LEU A 170 8.13 -7.98 9.19
CA LEU A 170 7.18 -8.11 10.30
C LEU A 170 7.88 -8.03 11.66
N TRP A 171 9.03 -8.70 11.80
CA TRP A 171 9.85 -8.61 13.01
C TRP A 171 10.31 -7.19 13.31
N ILE A 172 10.67 -6.42 12.27
CA ILE A 172 11.08 -5.01 12.40
C ILE A 172 9.87 -4.13 12.76
N ALA A 173 8.76 -4.30 12.03
CA ALA A 173 7.59 -3.43 12.13
C ALA A 173 6.76 -3.63 13.40
N LYS A 174 6.75 -4.86 13.96
CA LYS A 174 5.84 -5.27 15.04
C LYS A 174 6.59 -5.81 16.26
N PRO A 175 7.29 -4.93 17.04
CA PRO A 175 8.02 -5.36 18.24
C PRO A 175 7.13 -6.08 19.25
N GLU A 176 5.84 -5.75 19.32
CA GLU A 176 4.85 -6.39 20.20
C GLU A 176 4.58 -7.85 19.87
N LEU A 177 4.82 -8.27 18.64
CA LEU A 177 4.68 -9.67 18.23
C LEU A 177 5.91 -10.52 18.57
N ARG A 178 7.07 -9.91 18.82
CA ARG A 178 8.33 -10.62 19.08
C ARG A 178 8.27 -11.49 20.33
N THR A 179 7.35 -11.22 21.25
CA THR A 179 7.15 -11.97 22.49
C THR A 179 6.12 -13.08 22.38
N LYS A 180 5.36 -13.13 21.29
CA LYS A 180 4.35 -14.18 21.08
C LYS A 180 4.99 -15.44 20.50
N ALA A 181 4.57 -16.61 20.96
CA ALA A 181 4.95 -17.87 20.34
C ALA A 181 4.14 -18.06 19.04
N LEU A 182 4.79 -17.83 17.89
CA LEU A 182 4.18 -17.98 16.57
C LEU A 182 4.90 -19.07 15.79
N THR A 183 4.16 -19.83 14.98
CA THR A 183 4.74 -20.79 14.05
C THR A 183 4.48 -20.32 12.61
N TRP A 184 5.54 -20.03 11.87
CA TRP A 184 5.50 -19.57 10.50
C TRP A 184 5.89 -20.69 9.53
N TYR A 185 4.98 -21.03 8.62
CA TYR A 185 5.30 -21.81 7.42
C TYR A 185 5.84 -20.85 6.36
N CYS A 186 7.14 -20.91 6.10
CA CYS A 186 7.78 -20.14 5.03
C CYS A 186 7.89 -21.04 3.81
N VAL A 187 7.05 -20.78 2.81
CA VAL A 187 6.92 -21.61 1.61
C VAL A 187 7.55 -20.93 0.41
N ASP A 188 8.50 -21.60 -0.23
CA ASP A 188 9.12 -21.13 -1.48
C ASP A 188 9.66 -22.32 -2.29
N ILE A 189 9.73 -22.15 -3.61
CA ILE A 189 10.31 -23.15 -4.50
C ILE A 189 11.84 -23.25 -4.39
N SER A 190 12.51 -22.22 -3.85
CA SER A 190 13.95 -22.14 -3.69
C SER A 190 14.36 -22.53 -2.26
N HIS A 191 14.80 -23.75 -2.09
CA HIS A 191 15.36 -24.20 -0.80
C HIS A 191 16.56 -23.34 -0.34
N LYS A 192 17.38 -22.85 -1.28
CA LYS A 192 18.53 -21.98 -0.94
C LYS A 192 18.08 -20.63 -0.39
N ALA A 193 17.04 -20.05 -0.99
CA ALA A 193 16.49 -18.78 -0.50
C ALA A 193 15.89 -18.95 0.92
N LEU A 194 15.14 -20.02 1.16
CA LEU A 194 14.58 -20.33 2.48
C LEU A 194 15.66 -20.54 3.55
N SER A 195 16.72 -21.30 3.23
CA SER A 195 17.81 -21.56 4.20
C SER A 195 18.58 -20.28 4.51
N PHE A 196 18.93 -19.52 3.49
CA PHE A 196 19.56 -18.21 3.67
C PHE A 196 18.67 -17.24 4.46
N GLY A 197 17.36 -17.20 4.15
CA GLY A 197 16.40 -16.35 4.84
C GLY A 197 16.29 -16.64 6.34
N GLU A 198 16.35 -17.92 6.74
CA GLU A 198 16.38 -18.30 8.14
C GLU A 198 17.65 -17.79 8.86
N GLU A 199 18.82 -17.92 8.23
CA GLU A 199 20.07 -17.37 8.76
C GLU A 199 20.00 -15.85 8.90
N LEU A 200 19.46 -15.15 7.89
CA LEU A 200 19.25 -13.71 7.93
C LEU A 200 18.27 -13.29 9.04
N PHE A 201 17.17 -14.02 9.20
CA PHE A 201 16.21 -13.76 10.28
C PHE A 201 16.83 -13.94 11.66
N LEU A 202 17.63 -14.99 11.86
CA LEU A 202 18.35 -15.22 13.12
C LEU A 202 19.39 -14.12 13.41
N ALA A 203 20.11 -13.66 12.39
CA ALA A 203 21.03 -12.53 12.53
C ALA A 203 20.29 -11.24 12.91
N LEU A 204 19.10 -10.99 12.33
CA LEU A 204 18.24 -9.87 12.69
C LEU A 204 17.73 -9.98 14.13
N CYS A 205 17.29 -11.15 14.57
CA CYS A 205 16.89 -11.41 15.96
C CYS A 205 18.05 -11.13 16.94
N ALA A 206 19.25 -11.61 16.62
CA ALA A 206 20.45 -11.37 17.43
C ALA A 206 20.81 -9.87 17.49
N TYR A 207 20.67 -9.14 16.39
CA TYR A 207 20.89 -7.69 16.36
C TYR A 207 19.90 -6.94 17.25
N THR A 208 18.60 -7.25 17.15
CA THR A 208 17.54 -6.60 17.95
C THR A 208 17.62 -6.98 19.42
N GLY A 209 18.06 -8.19 19.76
CA GLY A 209 18.30 -8.63 21.13
C GLY A 209 19.45 -7.88 21.83
N LYS A 210 20.49 -7.47 21.09
CA LYS A 210 21.61 -6.67 21.60
C LYS A 210 21.23 -5.22 21.86
N THR A 211 20.33 -4.66 21.06
CA THR A 211 19.90 -3.26 21.17
C THR A 211 18.72 -3.07 22.11
N GLY A 212 18.00 -4.15 22.47
CA GLY A 212 16.87 -4.13 23.39
C GLY A 212 17.28 -4.15 24.86
N LYS A 213 16.40 -3.64 25.75
CA LYS A 213 16.60 -3.61 27.21
C LYS A 213 16.76 -4.99 27.90
N ARG A 214 16.70 -6.08 27.15
CA ARG A 214 16.95 -7.47 27.59
C ARG A 214 18.10 -8.09 26.79
N ALA A 215 19.30 -7.60 27.04
CA ALA A 215 20.52 -8.30 26.60
C ALA A 215 20.65 -9.62 27.36
N GLY A 216 20.35 -10.74 26.73
CA GLY A 216 20.56 -12.02 27.44
C GLY A 216 20.30 -13.32 26.69
N THR A 217 19.38 -13.43 25.78
CA THR A 217 19.19 -14.66 24.99
C THR A 217 18.66 -14.32 23.60
N ALA A 218 19.31 -14.84 22.57
CA ALA A 218 18.91 -14.72 21.16
C ALA A 218 17.73 -15.67 20.79
N GLU A 219 16.97 -16.13 21.77
CA GLU A 219 15.85 -17.03 21.53
C GLU A 219 14.62 -16.24 21.12
N THR A 220 14.27 -16.34 19.83
CA THR A 220 12.98 -15.88 19.34
C THR A 220 11.92 -16.96 19.65
N PRO A 221 10.73 -16.58 20.17
CA PRO A 221 9.62 -17.51 20.31
C PRO A 221 8.98 -17.88 18.96
N TRP A 222 9.39 -17.25 17.85
CA TRP A 222 8.92 -17.60 16.52
C TRP A 222 9.62 -18.86 16.02
N ARG A 223 8.81 -19.86 15.64
CA ARG A 223 9.29 -21.09 15.02
C ARG A 223 9.14 -20.98 13.51
N ILE A 224 10.25 -21.02 12.77
CA ILE A 224 10.26 -21.04 11.32
C ILE A 224 10.21 -22.49 10.82
N LYS A 225 9.18 -22.83 10.04
CA LYS A 225 9.05 -24.11 9.32
C LYS A 225 9.27 -23.85 7.83
N LYS A 226 10.43 -24.20 7.31
CA LYS A 226 10.73 -24.07 5.87
C LYS A 226 10.04 -25.18 5.10
N VAL A 227 9.27 -24.83 4.06
CA VAL A 227 8.57 -25.75 3.19
C VAL A 227 8.98 -25.47 1.74
N CYS A 228 9.71 -26.39 1.13
CA CYS A 228 10.10 -26.27 -0.28
C CYS A 228 8.94 -26.74 -1.16
N GLY A 229 8.29 -25.79 -1.85
CA GLY A 229 7.16 -26.10 -2.72
C GLY A 229 6.49 -24.84 -3.26
N ALA A 230 5.55 -25.04 -4.19
CA ALA A 230 4.75 -23.97 -4.76
C ALA A 230 3.51 -23.64 -3.89
N PHE A 231 2.88 -22.49 -4.16
CA PHE A 231 1.56 -22.17 -3.62
C PHE A 231 0.57 -23.28 -3.97
N GLY A 232 -0.13 -23.82 -2.98
CA GLY A 232 -1.00 -24.98 -3.10
C GLY A 232 -0.46 -26.25 -2.43
N ILE A 233 0.81 -26.26 -1.96
CA ILE A 233 1.36 -27.38 -1.19
C ILE A 233 0.56 -27.61 0.11
N PRO A 234 0.19 -28.86 0.47
CA PRO A 234 -0.54 -29.11 1.68
C PRO A 234 0.26 -28.69 2.94
N LEU A 235 -0.43 -28.08 3.88
CA LEU A 235 0.07 -27.78 5.22
C LEU A 235 -0.80 -28.53 6.25
N ASN A 236 -0.20 -28.92 7.37
CA ASN A 236 -0.89 -29.76 8.36
C ASN A 236 -1.88 -28.97 9.23
N GLU A 237 -1.53 -27.73 9.57
CA GLU A 237 -2.32 -26.92 10.49
C GLU A 237 -3.15 -25.86 9.73
N LYS A 238 -4.27 -25.47 10.32
CA LYS A 238 -5.04 -24.32 9.89
C LYS A 238 -4.39 -23.03 10.38
N LEU A 239 -4.43 -22.00 9.54
CA LEU A 239 -3.68 -20.79 9.69
C LEU A 239 -4.55 -19.61 10.15
N ALA A 240 -4.06 -18.86 11.12
CA ALA A 240 -4.66 -17.59 11.54
C ALA A 240 -4.42 -16.47 10.50
N LEU A 241 -3.28 -16.57 9.78
CA LEU A 241 -2.91 -15.58 8.79
C LEU A 241 -2.19 -16.27 7.61
N VAL A 242 -2.60 -15.91 6.41
CA VAL A 242 -1.87 -16.20 5.18
C VAL A 242 -1.34 -14.90 4.60
N THR A 243 -0.04 -14.86 4.32
CA THR A 243 0.62 -13.73 3.69
C THR A 243 1.33 -14.15 2.40
N GLU A 244 1.50 -13.18 1.54
CA GLU A 244 2.25 -13.27 0.31
C GLU A 244 2.82 -11.88 -0.02
N ALA A 245 4.07 -11.80 -0.48
CA ALA A 245 4.69 -10.56 -0.87
C ALA A 245 5.51 -10.70 -2.16
N ASN A 246 4.97 -10.20 -3.28
CA ASN A 246 5.54 -10.17 -4.64
C ASN A 246 5.70 -11.55 -5.32
N MET A 247 4.95 -12.57 -4.91
CA MET A 247 5.01 -13.89 -5.53
C MET A 247 4.11 -13.98 -6.77
N PHE A 248 2.86 -13.50 -6.68
CA PHE A 248 1.91 -13.63 -7.78
C PHE A 248 2.37 -12.86 -9.03
N ASN A 249 3.07 -11.72 -8.84
CA ASN A 249 3.72 -11.01 -9.94
C ASN A 249 4.70 -11.90 -10.73
N GLU A 250 5.25 -12.95 -10.14
CA GLU A 250 6.10 -13.92 -10.83
C GLU A 250 5.29 -15.01 -11.54
N VAL A 251 4.09 -15.31 -11.07
CA VAL A 251 3.23 -16.39 -11.59
C VAL A 251 2.41 -15.94 -12.78
N PHE A 252 1.91 -14.69 -12.80
CA PHE A 252 0.98 -14.20 -13.85
C PHE A 252 1.48 -14.40 -15.28
N TRP A 253 2.77 -14.18 -15.50
CA TRP A 253 3.36 -14.16 -16.84
C TRP A 253 3.46 -15.52 -17.51
N ASN A 254 3.47 -16.59 -16.73
CA ASN A 254 3.67 -17.95 -17.18
C ASN A 254 2.42 -18.83 -17.01
N SER A 255 1.29 -18.24 -16.55
CA SER A 255 0.05 -18.99 -16.36
C SER A 255 -0.76 -19.03 -17.67
N PRO A 256 -1.27 -20.21 -18.08
CA PRO A 256 -2.24 -20.30 -19.17
C PRO A 256 -3.63 -19.83 -18.79
N LEU A 257 -3.90 -19.62 -17.49
CA LEU A 257 -5.19 -19.21 -16.97
C LEU A 257 -5.39 -17.71 -17.09
N SER A 258 -6.62 -17.26 -17.31
CA SER A 258 -7.01 -15.86 -17.17
C SER A 258 -6.79 -15.36 -15.75
N LEU A 259 -6.77 -14.03 -15.54
CA LEU A 259 -6.64 -13.48 -14.19
C LEU A 259 -7.81 -13.86 -13.28
N ASP A 260 -9.02 -13.94 -13.82
CA ASP A 260 -10.22 -14.37 -13.09
C ASP A 260 -10.07 -15.81 -12.61
N GLU A 261 -9.67 -16.74 -13.49
CA GLU A 261 -9.43 -18.14 -13.12
C GLU A 261 -8.29 -18.27 -12.10
N GLN A 262 -7.26 -17.42 -12.20
CA GLN A 262 -6.18 -17.41 -11.23
C GLN A 262 -6.66 -16.88 -9.86
N ALA A 263 -7.55 -15.89 -9.85
CA ALA A 263 -8.12 -15.33 -8.62
C ALA A 263 -9.03 -16.36 -7.93
N ASP A 264 -9.90 -17.04 -8.68
CA ASP A 264 -10.76 -18.11 -8.15
C ASP A 264 -9.94 -19.26 -7.56
N LYS A 265 -8.93 -19.74 -8.29
CA LYS A 265 -8.02 -20.77 -7.78
C LYS A 265 -7.26 -20.31 -6.53
N THR A 266 -6.87 -19.05 -6.48
CA THR A 266 -6.22 -18.47 -5.28
C THR A 266 -7.18 -18.49 -4.10
N ARG A 267 -8.45 -18.07 -4.28
CA ARG A 267 -9.50 -18.17 -3.26
C ARG A 267 -9.64 -19.60 -2.74
N GLU A 268 -9.77 -20.59 -3.66
CA GLU A 268 -9.90 -21.99 -3.25
C GLU A 268 -8.75 -22.46 -2.36
N LEU A 269 -7.50 -22.09 -2.70
CA LEU A 269 -6.32 -22.46 -1.93
C LEU A 269 -6.30 -21.75 -0.58
N LEU A 270 -6.63 -20.46 -0.54
CA LEU A 270 -6.72 -19.69 0.69
C LEU A 270 -7.73 -20.32 1.66
N MET A 271 -8.93 -20.72 1.17
CA MET A 271 -9.95 -21.38 1.99
C MET A 271 -9.49 -22.73 2.56
N ARG A 272 -8.62 -23.44 1.83
CA ARG A 272 -8.04 -24.69 2.35
C ARG A 272 -7.07 -24.45 3.51
N TYR A 273 -6.34 -23.34 3.52
CA TYR A 273 -5.34 -23.05 4.54
C TYR A 273 -5.94 -22.42 5.80
N LEU A 274 -6.86 -21.49 5.62
CA LEU A 274 -7.33 -20.64 6.71
C LEU A 274 -8.21 -21.38 7.75
N GLN A 275 -8.06 -20.96 8.99
CA GLN A 275 -9.05 -21.24 10.03
C GLN A 275 -10.30 -20.34 9.82
N PRO A 276 -11.46 -20.64 10.46
CA PRO A 276 -12.71 -19.90 10.24
C PRO A 276 -12.63 -18.39 10.48
N GLN A 277 -11.72 -17.93 11.36
CA GLN A 277 -11.49 -16.52 11.69
C GLN A 277 -10.16 -16.02 11.13
N GLY A 278 -9.64 -16.69 10.11
CA GLY A 278 -8.36 -16.36 9.51
C GLY A 278 -8.37 -15.06 8.73
N ALA A 279 -7.18 -14.57 8.45
CA ALA A 279 -6.96 -13.35 7.67
C ALA A 279 -5.99 -13.59 6.52
N VAL A 280 -6.07 -12.71 5.51
CA VAL A 280 -5.26 -12.75 4.29
C VAL A 280 -4.63 -11.39 4.07
N LEU A 281 -3.31 -11.34 3.89
CA LEU A 281 -2.57 -10.14 3.50
C LEU A 281 -1.73 -10.44 2.26
N LEU A 282 -2.17 -9.94 1.11
CA LEU A 282 -1.46 -10.07 -0.17
C LEU A 282 -0.88 -8.73 -0.57
N ILE A 283 0.41 -8.71 -0.92
CA ILE A 283 1.17 -7.49 -1.22
C ILE A 283 1.94 -7.70 -2.52
N GLU A 284 1.69 -6.85 -3.49
CA GLU A 284 2.27 -6.95 -4.82
C GLU A 284 2.92 -5.63 -5.28
N PRO A 285 3.78 -5.64 -6.31
CA PRO A 285 4.27 -4.39 -6.89
C PRO A 285 3.11 -3.50 -7.36
N GLY A 286 3.28 -2.18 -7.27
CA GLY A 286 2.28 -1.20 -7.69
C GLY A 286 2.10 -1.11 -9.21
N ILE A 287 1.96 -2.23 -9.91
CA ILE A 287 1.78 -2.33 -11.37
C ILE A 287 0.33 -2.68 -11.74
N PRO A 288 -0.14 -2.33 -12.95
CA PRO A 288 -1.53 -2.53 -13.36
C PRO A 288 -2.04 -3.96 -13.16
N LEU A 289 -1.29 -4.95 -13.64
CA LEU A 289 -1.70 -6.36 -13.61
C LEU A 289 -1.85 -6.88 -12.18
N ALA A 290 -0.95 -6.49 -11.28
CA ALA A 290 -1.01 -6.88 -9.87
C ALA A 290 -2.19 -6.21 -9.15
N GLY A 291 -2.44 -4.91 -9.40
CA GLY A 291 -3.60 -4.23 -8.84
C GLY A 291 -4.93 -4.81 -9.32
N GLU A 292 -5.00 -5.24 -10.59
CA GLU A 292 -6.17 -5.92 -11.16
C GLU A 292 -6.39 -7.29 -10.50
N PHE A 293 -5.35 -8.11 -10.42
CA PHE A 293 -5.42 -9.42 -9.75
C PHE A 293 -5.88 -9.32 -8.30
N LEU A 294 -5.28 -8.42 -7.51
CA LEU A 294 -5.68 -8.22 -6.11
C LEU A 294 -7.13 -7.75 -5.98
N SER A 295 -7.63 -6.97 -6.94
CA SER A 295 -9.02 -6.56 -6.99
C SER A 295 -9.97 -7.75 -7.21
N LEU A 296 -9.59 -8.70 -8.07
CA LEU A 296 -10.33 -9.93 -8.32
C LEU A 296 -10.33 -10.84 -7.09
N VAL A 297 -9.16 -11.12 -6.51
CA VAL A 297 -9.04 -11.94 -5.28
C VAL A 297 -9.85 -11.32 -4.14
N ARG A 298 -9.82 -9.97 -4.01
CA ARG A 298 -10.68 -9.28 -3.03
C ARG A 298 -12.17 -9.57 -3.27
N ALA A 299 -12.62 -9.52 -4.52
CA ALA A 299 -14.03 -9.78 -4.85
C ALA A 299 -14.42 -11.21 -4.45
N GLU A 300 -13.58 -12.19 -4.74
CA GLU A 300 -13.77 -13.58 -4.35
C GLU A 300 -13.82 -13.75 -2.81
N LEU A 301 -12.89 -13.13 -2.08
CA LEU A 301 -12.88 -13.20 -0.61
C LEU A 301 -14.12 -12.56 0.03
N LEU A 302 -14.64 -11.47 -0.54
CA LEU A 302 -15.90 -10.87 -0.07
C LEU A 302 -17.10 -11.80 -0.27
N GLN A 303 -17.14 -12.60 -1.34
CA GLN A 303 -18.17 -13.60 -1.57
C GLN A 303 -18.10 -14.73 -0.53
N GLU A 304 -16.90 -15.09 -0.07
CA GLU A 304 -16.68 -16.03 1.05
C GLU A 304 -17.00 -15.42 2.43
N GLY A 305 -17.44 -14.17 2.48
CA GLY A 305 -17.87 -13.51 3.72
C GLY A 305 -16.75 -12.80 4.48
N PHE A 306 -15.58 -12.63 3.88
CA PHE A 306 -14.51 -11.80 4.45
C PHE A 306 -14.88 -10.32 4.42
N ALA A 307 -14.40 -9.57 5.42
CA ALA A 307 -14.38 -8.11 5.39
C ALA A 307 -13.10 -7.61 4.73
N ALA A 308 -13.21 -6.57 3.89
CA ALA A 308 -12.05 -5.84 3.38
C ALA A 308 -11.60 -4.82 4.44
N VAL A 309 -10.50 -5.12 5.14
CA VAL A 309 -10.00 -4.29 6.26
C VAL A 309 -9.17 -3.11 5.74
N GLN A 310 -8.22 -3.38 4.83
CA GLN A 310 -7.35 -2.39 4.21
C GLN A 310 -6.97 -2.82 2.78
N PRO A 311 -6.66 -1.88 1.89
CA PRO A 311 -6.73 -0.42 1.99
C PRO A 311 -8.15 0.11 1.76
N CYS A 312 -9.09 -0.80 1.43
CA CYS A 312 -10.42 -0.43 0.97
C CYS A 312 -11.21 0.28 2.08
N PRO A 313 -11.81 1.44 1.78
CA PRO A 313 -12.67 2.13 2.74
C PRO A 313 -14.09 1.56 2.80
N HIS A 314 -14.38 0.49 2.04
CA HIS A 314 -15.72 -0.12 1.92
C HIS A 314 -15.65 -1.59 1.51
N GLY A 315 -16.74 -2.33 1.79
CA GLY A 315 -16.94 -3.72 1.39
C GLY A 315 -17.66 -3.91 0.03
N GLN A 316 -17.95 -2.83 -0.72
CA GLN A 316 -18.63 -2.90 -2.02
C GLN A 316 -17.64 -3.31 -3.14
N LEU A 317 -18.15 -3.47 -4.37
CA LEU A 317 -17.31 -3.76 -5.54
C LEU A 317 -16.18 -2.75 -5.71
N CYS A 318 -15.05 -3.21 -6.19
CA CYS A 318 -13.90 -2.36 -6.45
C CYS A 318 -14.24 -1.34 -7.55
N CYS A 319 -13.89 -0.07 -7.33
CA CYS A 319 -14.15 1.00 -8.30
C CYS A 319 -13.14 1.05 -9.45
N PHE A 320 -12.05 0.30 -9.37
CA PHE A 320 -11.12 0.19 -10.47
C PHE A 320 -11.67 -0.80 -11.50
N PRO A 321 -11.62 -0.47 -12.80
CA PRO A 321 -12.18 -1.31 -13.82
C PRO A 321 -11.45 -2.66 -13.81
N ASN A 322 -12.20 -3.68 -13.43
CA ASN A 322 -11.87 -5.03 -13.81
C ASN A 322 -12.11 -5.14 -15.33
N ARG A 323 -11.27 -5.85 -16.03
CA ARG A 323 -11.50 -6.18 -17.45
C ARG A 323 -12.70 -7.11 -17.65
N ASP A 324 -13.58 -7.19 -16.67
CA ASP A 324 -14.74 -8.08 -16.67
C ASP A 324 -15.63 -7.75 -17.88
N THR A 325 -15.96 -8.78 -18.63
CA THR A 325 -16.85 -8.74 -19.79
C THR A 325 -18.25 -8.21 -19.49
N ARG A 326 -18.67 -8.23 -18.22
CA ARG A 326 -19.93 -7.66 -17.73
C ARG A 326 -20.00 -6.16 -17.87
N ASP A 327 -18.89 -5.42 -17.62
CA ASP A 327 -18.83 -3.98 -17.80
C ASP A 327 -18.83 -3.58 -19.26
N ARG A 328 -18.33 -4.42 -20.16
CA ARG A 328 -18.44 -4.24 -21.62
C ARG A 328 -19.87 -4.35 -22.12
N ALA A 329 -20.67 -5.25 -21.53
CA ALA A 329 -22.09 -5.41 -21.86
C ALA A 329 -22.94 -4.22 -21.40
N ALA A 330 -22.52 -3.50 -20.35
CA ALA A 330 -23.20 -2.30 -19.84
C ALA A 330 -22.92 -1.02 -20.65
N GLY A 331 -22.09 -1.09 -21.72
CA GLY A 331 -21.79 0.08 -22.58
C GLY A 331 -20.96 1.17 -21.90
N VAL A 332 -20.39 0.91 -20.73
CA VAL A 332 -19.51 1.86 -20.05
C VAL A 332 -18.16 1.86 -20.78
N PRO A 333 -17.71 3.01 -21.33
CA PRO A 333 -16.40 3.08 -21.96
C PRO A 333 -15.31 2.77 -20.91
N ILE A 334 -14.63 1.65 -21.03
CA ILE A 334 -13.46 1.34 -20.22
C ILE A 334 -12.31 2.21 -20.73
N ALA A 335 -12.29 3.47 -20.31
CA ALA A 335 -11.31 4.43 -20.81
C ALA A 335 -10.11 4.64 -19.86
N VAL A 336 -10.01 3.90 -18.74
CA VAL A 336 -9.08 4.32 -17.72
C VAL A 336 -8.16 3.18 -17.31
N HIS A 337 -6.91 3.27 -17.76
CA HIS A 337 -5.80 2.48 -17.26
C HIS A 337 -5.40 2.94 -15.84
N LYS A 338 -6.30 2.77 -14.88
CA LYS A 338 -6.07 3.06 -13.46
C LYS A 338 -6.20 1.77 -12.66
N TRP A 339 -5.39 1.61 -11.66
CA TRP A 339 -5.38 0.47 -10.76
C TRP A 339 -5.13 0.92 -9.32
N CYS A 340 -5.50 0.09 -8.37
CA CYS A 340 -5.28 0.36 -6.96
C CYS A 340 -3.80 0.17 -6.63
N HIS A 341 -3.10 1.26 -6.32
CA HIS A 341 -1.74 1.25 -5.81
C HIS A 341 -1.49 2.48 -4.96
N PHE A 342 -0.48 2.39 -4.11
CA PHE A 342 -0.10 3.46 -3.19
C PHE A 342 1.39 3.74 -3.32
N THR A 343 1.76 5.01 -3.16
CA THR A 343 3.13 5.49 -3.30
C THR A 343 3.57 6.22 -2.04
N PHE A 344 4.86 6.19 -1.77
CA PHE A 344 5.49 7.01 -0.74
C PHE A 344 6.84 7.55 -1.24
N GLU A 345 7.24 8.70 -0.71
CA GLU A 345 8.55 9.30 -0.98
C GLU A 345 9.65 8.51 -0.26
N THR A 346 10.83 8.40 -0.91
CA THR A 346 11.93 7.56 -0.41
C THR A 346 13.00 8.30 0.37
N GLU A 347 12.83 9.60 0.61
CA GLU A 347 13.81 10.48 1.24
C GLU A 347 14.24 10.03 2.66
N ASP A 348 13.32 9.41 3.41
CA ASP A 348 13.59 8.86 4.74
C ASP A 348 14.16 7.42 4.73
N SER A 349 14.40 6.87 3.54
CA SER A 349 15.00 5.54 3.39
C SER A 349 16.50 5.56 3.73
N PRO A 350 17.10 4.40 4.05
CA PRO A 350 18.52 4.30 4.38
C PRO A 350 19.41 4.94 3.30
N GLN A 351 20.30 5.85 3.70
CA GLN A 351 21.15 6.59 2.78
C GLN A 351 22.07 5.68 1.94
N ASN A 352 22.55 4.59 2.54
CA ASN A 352 23.38 3.62 1.82
C ASN A 352 22.58 2.86 0.76
N LEU A 353 21.27 2.65 0.96
CA LEU A 353 20.37 2.05 -0.03
C LEU A 353 20.12 3.01 -1.20
N LEU A 354 19.93 4.30 -0.90
CA LEU A 354 19.78 5.33 -1.95
C LEU A 354 21.04 5.42 -2.79
N LYS A 355 22.23 5.50 -2.17
CA LYS A 355 23.52 5.49 -2.88
C LYS A 355 23.73 4.25 -3.73
N LEU A 356 23.35 3.07 -3.22
CA LEU A 356 23.45 1.82 -3.98
C LEU A 356 22.48 1.83 -5.18
N SER A 357 21.30 2.41 -5.02
CA SER A 357 20.32 2.58 -6.11
C SER A 357 20.86 3.50 -7.21
N GLU A 358 21.49 4.61 -6.85
CA GLU A 358 22.13 5.52 -7.80
C GLU A 358 23.29 4.84 -8.53
N ALA A 359 24.16 4.14 -7.80
CA ALA A 359 25.29 3.40 -8.38
C ALA A 359 24.85 2.30 -9.36
N ALA A 360 23.66 1.69 -9.12
CA ALA A 360 23.06 0.70 -10.03
C ALA A 360 22.21 1.35 -11.15
N HIS A 361 22.18 2.67 -11.28
CA HIS A 361 21.31 3.43 -12.20
C HIS A 361 19.81 3.14 -12.01
N LEU A 362 19.40 2.83 -10.80
CA LEU A 362 18.03 2.52 -10.38
C LEU A 362 17.53 3.48 -9.31
N GLY A 363 17.96 4.73 -9.35
CA GLY A 363 17.56 5.77 -8.40
C GLY A 363 16.02 5.88 -8.34
N LYS A 364 15.50 6.02 -7.12
CA LYS A 364 14.06 6.07 -6.86
C LYS A 364 13.74 7.26 -5.96
N ALA A 365 13.03 8.24 -6.49
CA ALA A 365 12.41 9.27 -5.66
C ALA A 365 11.18 8.73 -4.90
N ARG A 366 10.54 7.70 -5.45
CA ARG A 366 9.30 7.12 -4.94
C ARG A 366 9.29 5.61 -5.04
N ALA A 367 8.61 4.97 -4.09
CA ALA A 367 8.32 3.55 -4.13
C ALA A 367 6.81 3.30 -4.07
N SER A 368 6.37 2.18 -4.64
CA SER A 368 4.94 1.84 -4.71
C SER A 368 4.69 0.37 -4.40
N LEU A 369 3.46 0.09 -3.97
CA LEU A 369 2.90 -1.26 -3.87
C LEU A 369 1.38 -1.23 -4.06
N SER A 370 0.82 -2.40 -4.33
CA SER A 370 -0.61 -2.73 -4.24
C SER A 370 -0.79 -3.76 -3.14
N PHE A 371 -1.90 -3.74 -2.40
CA PHE A 371 -2.16 -4.76 -1.38
C PHE A 371 -3.64 -4.88 -1.07
N ILE A 372 -4.00 -6.02 -0.49
CA ILE A 372 -5.28 -6.23 0.19
C ILE A 372 -5.03 -6.90 1.53
N PHE A 373 -5.77 -6.48 2.54
CA PHE A 373 -5.88 -7.14 3.83
C PHE A 373 -7.36 -7.42 4.09
N CYS A 374 -7.70 -8.70 4.13
CA CYS A 374 -9.07 -9.19 4.35
C CYS A 374 -9.09 -10.09 5.58
N SER A 375 -10.15 -10.03 6.37
CA SER A 375 -10.34 -10.84 7.57
C SER A 375 -11.72 -11.47 7.57
N ALA A 376 -11.80 -12.73 7.98
CA ALA A 376 -13.06 -13.41 8.25
C ALA A 376 -13.68 -12.97 9.59
N ASP A 377 -12.93 -12.29 10.45
CA ASP A 377 -13.44 -11.68 11.68
C ASP A 377 -14.25 -10.41 11.35
N LYS A 378 -15.57 -10.50 11.49
CA LYS A 378 -16.50 -9.40 11.20
C LYS A 378 -16.34 -8.20 12.15
N ASP A 379 -15.72 -8.37 13.30
CA ASP A 379 -15.45 -7.27 14.24
C ASP A 379 -14.23 -6.43 13.80
N ALA A 380 -13.39 -6.93 12.91
CA ALA A 380 -12.30 -6.18 12.31
C ALA A 380 -12.77 -4.97 11.48
N GLU A 381 -13.99 -5.04 10.93
CA GLU A 381 -14.61 -3.94 10.17
C GLU A 381 -15.12 -2.81 11.08
N ARG A 382 -15.46 -3.13 12.35
CA ARG A 382 -16.07 -2.20 13.32
C ARG A 382 -15.06 -1.37 14.11
N ASN A 383 -13.78 -1.73 14.10
CA ASN A 383 -12.69 -0.99 14.75
C ASN A 383 -11.71 -0.43 13.71
N PRO A 384 -12.02 0.70 13.04
CA PRO A 384 -10.94 1.48 12.45
C PRO A 384 -10.01 1.89 13.59
N ALA A 385 -8.70 1.62 13.43
CA ALA A 385 -7.68 1.89 14.44
C ALA A 385 -7.91 3.23 15.16
N PRO A 386 -7.81 3.29 16.49
CA PRO A 386 -8.06 4.52 17.24
C PRO A 386 -7.11 5.60 16.74
N THR A 387 -7.69 6.73 16.35
CA THR A 387 -6.95 7.92 15.94
C THR A 387 -6.24 8.47 17.18
N THR A 388 -5.00 8.05 17.43
CA THR A 388 -4.14 8.69 18.40
C THR A 388 -3.80 10.08 17.85
N LEU A 389 -4.57 11.06 18.31
CA LEU A 389 -4.19 12.46 18.19
C LEU A 389 -2.91 12.64 19.01
N ALA A 390 -1.81 12.94 18.34
CA ALA A 390 -0.64 13.51 18.98
C ALA A 390 -1.04 14.89 19.50
N GLY A 391 -1.43 14.96 20.79
CA GLY A 391 -1.61 16.17 21.54
C GLY A 391 -0.36 16.38 22.38
N SER A 392 0.26 17.52 22.15
CA SER A 392 1.43 18.04 22.85
C SER A 392 1.27 18.07 24.36
N ASP A 393 2.33 17.67 25.03
CA ASP A 393 2.83 18.01 26.37
C ASP A 393 2.00 18.91 27.26
N ASN A 394 1.75 18.47 28.50
CA ASN A 394 2.30 19.20 29.67
C ASN A 394 2.35 18.29 30.90
N THR A 395 3.55 18.27 31.48
CA THR A 395 3.98 17.70 32.73
C THR A 395 3.30 18.34 33.95
N GLN A 396 2.90 17.58 34.96
CA GLN A 396 3.51 17.56 36.29
C GLN A 396 2.75 16.66 37.29
N PRO A 397 3.40 16.18 38.38
CA PRO A 397 2.92 15.07 39.18
C PRO A 397 2.23 15.54 40.47
N ALA A 398 1.25 14.78 40.94
CA ALA A 398 0.78 14.95 42.34
C ALA A 398 0.34 13.62 42.96
N SER A 399 1.01 13.30 43.96
CA SER A 399 0.82 12.63 45.25
C SER A 399 -0.51 11.98 45.60
N HIS A 400 -0.36 10.81 46.21
CA HIS A 400 -1.13 10.09 47.24
C HIS A 400 -2.44 10.69 47.80
N ALA A 401 -3.54 9.88 47.87
CA ALA A 401 -4.14 9.40 49.11
C ALA A 401 -5.52 8.71 48.93
N GLN A 402 -5.62 7.50 49.42
CA GLN A 402 -6.67 6.90 50.28
C GLN A 402 -8.16 6.95 49.92
N TYR A 403 -8.75 5.72 49.79
CA TYR A 403 -10.18 5.40 49.93
C TYR A 403 -10.79 5.83 51.28
N PRO A 404 -12.16 5.98 51.44
CA PRO A 404 -13.09 4.85 51.40
C PRO A 404 -14.51 5.14 50.82
N LEU A 405 -15.27 4.08 50.47
CA LEU A 405 -16.74 4.01 50.33
C LEU A 405 -17.42 4.16 51.74
N PRO A 406 -18.76 4.46 51.90
CA PRO A 406 -19.91 3.98 51.15
C PRO A 406 -21.18 4.91 51.09
N ALA A 407 -22.20 4.36 50.40
CA ALA A 407 -23.66 4.49 50.65
C ALA A 407 -24.47 5.67 50.10
N SER A 408 -25.39 5.26 49.22
CA SER A 408 -26.80 5.62 49.04
C SER A 408 -27.30 7.06 49.19
N ARG A 409 -27.94 7.59 48.14
CA ARG A 409 -29.35 8.02 48.13
C ARG A 409 -29.77 8.77 46.87
N ALA A 410 -30.90 8.31 46.30
CA ALA A 410 -31.98 9.13 45.76
C ALA A 410 -31.76 10.07 44.57
N ALA A 411 -32.42 9.68 43.51
CA ALA A 411 -33.09 10.42 42.45
C ALA A 411 -33.07 11.98 42.57
N GLU A 412 -32.36 12.62 41.64
CA GLU A 412 -32.82 13.89 41.08
C GLU A 412 -32.68 13.84 39.57
N ARG A 413 -33.85 13.90 38.92
CA ARG A 413 -33.99 14.07 37.46
C ARG A 413 -33.44 15.47 37.14
N ARG A 414 -32.24 15.53 36.61
CA ARG A 414 -31.79 16.68 35.81
C ARG A 414 -31.89 16.33 34.33
N THR A 415 -32.86 16.95 33.71
CA THR A 415 -33.01 17.06 32.28
C THR A 415 -31.78 17.77 31.72
N VAL A 416 -30.75 17.00 31.38
CA VAL A 416 -29.65 17.52 30.58
C VAL A 416 -30.19 17.55 29.16
N GLN A 417 -30.40 18.76 28.66
CA GLN A 417 -30.59 19.00 27.24
C GLN A 417 -29.42 18.34 26.51
N GLN A 418 -29.72 17.21 25.87
CA GLN A 418 -28.86 16.65 24.84
C GLN A 418 -28.86 17.65 23.69
N GLN A 419 -27.86 18.53 23.67
CA GLN A 419 -27.43 19.16 22.44
C GLN A 419 -26.93 18.01 21.56
N SER A 420 -27.79 17.53 20.68
CA SER A 420 -27.45 16.65 19.58
C SER A 420 -26.43 17.39 18.71
N THR A 421 -25.14 17.18 18.93
CA THR A 421 -24.12 17.36 17.93
C THR A 421 -24.49 16.37 16.82
N GLN A 422 -25.18 16.87 15.77
CA GLN A 422 -25.30 16.17 14.52
C GLN A 422 -23.88 15.85 14.03
N GLN A 423 -23.39 14.64 14.32
CA GLN A 423 -22.25 14.07 13.62
C GLN A 423 -22.66 14.04 12.14
N GLN A 424 -22.14 14.96 11.36
CA GLN A 424 -22.28 14.89 9.91
C GLN A 424 -21.63 13.57 9.49
N SER A 425 -22.46 12.63 9.06
CA SER A 425 -22.07 11.33 8.55
C SER A 425 -21.29 11.57 7.24
N GLY A 426 -19.98 11.42 7.29
CA GLY A 426 -19.14 11.47 6.11
C GLY A 426 -18.94 10.07 5.53
N ILE A 427 -18.67 9.99 4.22
CA ILE A 427 -18.30 8.77 3.53
C ILE A 427 -16.78 8.64 3.57
N PRO A 428 -16.24 7.47 3.99
CA PRO A 428 -14.81 7.25 3.96
C PRO A 428 -14.31 7.12 2.50
N VAL A 429 -13.28 7.88 2.17
CA VAL A 429 -12.63 7.85 0.86
C VAL A 429 -11.13 7.64 1.01
N ARG A 430 -10.55 6.76 0.20
CA ARG A 430 -9.11 6.46 0.18
C ARG A 430 -8.45 7.14 -1.00
N ILE A 431 -7.49 8.03 -0.75
CA ILE A 431 -6.67 8.66 -1.79
C ILE A 431 -5.83 7.60 -2.50
N CYS A 432 -5.94 7.53 -3.83
CA CYS A 432 -5.28 6.52 -4.67
C CYS A 432 -4.32 7.15 -5.71
N SER A 433 -4.03 8.44 -5.60
CA SER A 433 -3.13 9.12 -6.53
C SER A 433 -2.31 10.19 -5.85
N ASP A 434 -1.28 10.62 -6.56
CA ASP A 434 -0.61 11.86 -6.29
C ASP A 434 -1.50 13.07 -6.59
N ILE A 435 -1.03 14.25 -6.25
CA ILE A 435 -1.66 15.49 -6.65
C ILE A 435 -1.56 15.66 -8.17
N ILE A 436 -2.66 16.03 -8.79
CA ILE A 436 -2.75 16.29 -10.22
C ILE A 436 -3.39 17.67 -10.45
N MET A 437 -3.26 18.18 -11.67
CA MET A 437 -3.96 19.39 -12.11
C MET A 437 -4.99 19.01 -13.20
N PRO A 438 -6.23 18.66 -12.82
CA PRO A 438 -7.26 18.27 -13.80
C PRO A 438 -7.71 19.42 -14.69
N ALA A 439 -7.60 20.66 -14.20
CA ALA A 439 -7.89 21.90 -14.94
C ALA A 439 -6.91 23.02 -14.48
N PRO A 440 -6.78 24.12 -15.24
CA PRO A 440 -5.99 25.27 -14.81
C PRO A 440 -6.44 25.76 -13.42
N GLN A 441 -5.45 26.03 -12.55
CA GLN A 441 -5.67 26.49 -11.18
C GLN A 441 -6.53 25.57 -10.28
N THR A 442 -6.64 24.29 -10.64
CA THR A 442 -7.38 23.30 -9.88
C THR A 442 -6.46 22.15 -9.52
N LEU A 443 -6.31 21.88 -8.24
CA LEU A 443 -5.64 20.68 -7.74
C LEU A 443 -6.66 19.56 -7.60
N GLY A 444 -6.21 18.33 -7.81
CA GLY A 444 -7.07 17.16 -7.68
C GLY A 444 -6.31 15.93 -7.21
N ARG A 445 -7.05 14.98 -6.63
CA ARG A 445 -6.59 13.64 -6.29
C ARG A 445 -7.67 12.62 -6.57
N TYR A 446 -7.28 11.51 -7.19
CA TYR A 446 -8.20 10.40 -7.32
C TYR A 446 -8.37 9.67 -5.99
N ALA A 447 -9.58 9.19 -5.73
CA ALA A 447 -9.92 8.47 -4.52
C ALA A 447 -10.92 7.34 -4.81
N CYS A 448 -10.90 6.32 -3.94
CA CYS A 448 -11.82 5.19 -3.91
C CYS A 448 -12.82 5.37 -2.76
N SER A 449 -14.10 5.05 -3.01
CA SER A 449 -15.17 5.06 -2.00
C SER A 449 -16.26 4.05 -2.35
N GLU A 450 -17.22 3.83 -1.45
CA GLU A 450 -18.43 3.05 -1.73
C GLU A 450 -19.30 3.64 -2.86
N LYS A 451 -19.17 4.94 -3.13
CA LYS A 451 -19.84 5.61 -4.26
C LYS A 451 -19.06 5.50 -5.57
N GLY A 452 -17.98 4.71 -5.58
CA GLY A 452 -17.13 4.46 -6.75
C GLY A 452 -15.86 5.30 -6.79
N PHE A 453 -15.36 5.53 -8.01
CA PHE A 453 -14.13 6.26 -8.26
C PHE A 453 -14.40 7.77 -8.28
N LEU A 454 -13.67 8.51 -7.45
CA LEU A 454 -13.85 9.94 -7.24
C LEU A 454 -12.63 10.72 -7.75
N LEU A 455 -12.86 11.95 -8.16
CA LEU A 455 -11.83 12.98 -8.35
C LEU A 455 -12.15 14.13 -7.40
N LEU A 456 -11.45 14.15 -6.26
CA LEU A 456 -11.52 15.22 -5.28
C LEU A 456 -10.79 16.44 -5.84
N THR A 457 -11.39 17.61 -5.81
CA THR A 457 -10.79 18.83 -6.40
C THR A 457 -10.88 20.02 -5.45
N THR A 458 -9.89 20.92 -5.55
CA THR A 458 -9.86 22.21 -4.84
C THR A 458 -9.17 23.27 -5.70
N PRO A 459 -9.52 24.57 -5.57
CA PRO A 459 -8.74 25.63 -6.21
C PRO A 459 -7.28 25.63 -5.72
N ALA A 460 -6.31 25.77 -6.63
CA ALA A 460 -4.88 25.68 -6.31
C ALA A 460 -4.37 26.77 -5.33
N HIS A 461 -5.07 27.90 -5.27
CA HIS A 461 -4.73 29.01 -4.37
C HIS A 461 -5.31 28.84 -2.95
N LYS A 462 -6.18 27.85 -2.74
CA LYS A 462 -6.74 27.56 -1.41
C LYS A 462 -5.85 26.61 -0.65
N ASP A 463 -5.68 26.89 0.63
CA ASP A 463 -5.16 25.87 1.56
C ASP A 463 -6.26 24.82 1.78
N SER A 464 -5.94 23.59 1.41
CA SER A 464 -6.90 22.49 1.40
C SER A 464 -6.24 21.21 1.94
N VAL A 465 -7.07 20.36 2.51
CA VAL A 465 -6.70 19.00 2.93
C VAL A 465 -6.00 18.21 1.80
N LEU A 466 -6.31 18.51 0.53
CA LEU A 466 -5.68 17.84 -0.62
C LEU A 466 -4.21 18.21 -0.80
N ASN A 467 -3.74 19.36 -0.29
CA ASN A 467 -2.36 19.79 -0.41
C ASN A 467 -1.43 18.92 0.45
N THR A 468 -1.90 18.54 1.63
CA THR A 468 -1.14 17.76 2.62
C THR A 468 -1.43 16.26 2.58
N ALA A 469 -2.57 15.85 2.02
CA ALA A 469 -2.90 14.44 1.87
C ALA A 469 -1.87 13.73 0.99
N VAL A 470 -1.43 12.55 1.40
CA VAL A 470 -0.53 11.68 0.62
C VAL A 470 -1.30 10.50 0.03
N SER A 471 -0.69 9.80 -0.93
CA SER A 471 -1.25 8.54 -1.45
C SER A 471 -1.54 7.58 -0.30
N GLY A 472 -2.74 7.02 -0.27
CA GLY A 472 -3.19 6.14 0.81
C GLY A 472 -3.82 6.84 2.03
N THR A 473 -3.94 8.16 2.05
CA THR A 473 -4.67 8.86 3.12
C THR A 473 -6.16 8.50 3.08
N LEU A 474 -6.74 8.23 4.24
CA LEU A 474 -8.19 8.08 4.41
C LEU A 474 -8.79 9.43 4.81
N LEU A 475 -9.81 9.87 4.10
CA LEU A 475 -10.56 11.09 4.38
C LEU A 475 -12.03 10.76 4.64
N MET A 476 -12.70 11.55 5.48
CA MET A 476 -14.15 11.56 5.59
C MET A 476 -14.70 12.72 4.76
N VAL A 477 -15.47 12.41 3.74
CA VAL A 477 -16.06 13.41 2.81
C VAL A 477 -17.57 13.46 3.05
N PRO A 478 -18.17 14.66 3.21
CA PRO A 478 -19.62 14.77 3.37
C PRO A 478 -20.34 14.14 2.18
N GLU A 479 -21.33 13.30 2.44
CA GLU A 479 -22.09 12.62 1.37
C GLU A 479 -22.74 13.63 0.39
N ALA A 480 -23.22 14.75 0.89
CA ALA A 480 -23.81 15.80 0.10
C ALA A 480 -22.84 16.43 -0.93
N ALA A 481 -21.52 16.30 -0.72
CA ALA A 481 -20.52 16.77 -1.68
C ALA A 481 -20.35 15.83 -2.88
N ILE A 482 -20.82 14.57 -2.78
CA ILE A 482 -20.65 13.54 -3.80
C ILE A 482 -21.88 13.52 -4.71
N GLN A 483 -21.82 14.25 -5.81
CA GLN A 483 -22.90 14.30 -6.81
C GLN A 483 -22.57 13.38 -7.99
N ILE A 484 -23.14 12.19 -8.02
CA ILE A 484 -22.84 11.12 -9.01
C ILE A 484 -23.05 11.57 -10.47
N SER A 485 -23.89 12.56 -10.73
CA SER A 485 -24.14 13.10 -12.05
C SER A 485 -22.98 13.92 -12.65
N HIS A 486 -22.10 14.45 -11.79
CA HIS A 486 -20.95 15.25 -12.23
C HIS A 486 -19.72 14.35 -12.36
N ARG A 487 -19.29 14.08 -13.58
CA ARG A 487 -18.17 13.17 -13.88
C ARG A 487 -17.08 13.86 -14.68
N ASP A 488 -15.85 13.51 -14.38
CA ASP A 488 -14.69 13.88 -15.20
C ASP A 488 -14.78 13.20 -16.58
N LYS A 489 -14.66 14.00 -17.63
CA LYS A 489 -14.78 13.53 -19.03
C LYS A 489 -13.71 12.51 -19.41
N LYS A 490 -12.52 12.58 -18.79
CA LYS A 490 -11.37 11.75 -19.14
C LYS A 490 -11.38 10.41 -18.42
N THR A 491 -11.79 10.40 -17.15
CA THR A 491 -11.66 9.22 -16.28
C THR A 491 -13.00 8.68 -15.79
N HIS A 492 -14.10 9.37 -16.10
CA HIS A 492 -15.43 9.09 -15.59
C HIS A 492 -15.55 9.08 -14.05
N ALA A 493 -14.49 9.53 -13.35
CA ALA A 493 -14.54 9.71 -11.91
C ALA A 493 -15.60 10.74 -11.52
N VAL A 494 -16.30 10.51 -10.42
CA VAL A 494 -17.26 11.48 -9.88
C VAL A 494 -16.49 12.70 -9.37
N LEU A 495 -16.80 13.87 -9.86
CA LEU A 495 -16.18 15.13 -9.44
C LEU A 495 -16.71 15.54 -8.07
N VAL A 496 -15.82 15.75 -7.13
CA VAL A 496 -16.13 16.14 -5.74
C VAL A 496 -15.32 17.37 -5.38
N PRO A 497 -15.90 18.57 -5.50
CA PRO A 497 -15.24 19.79 -5.05
C PRO A 497 -15.19 19.81 -3.52
N LEU A 498 -13.98 19.93 -2.97
CA LEU A 498 -13.72 20.19 -1.56
C LEU A 498 -13.52 21.68 -1.38
N GLU A 499 -14.30 22.25 -0.49
CA GLU A 499 -14.28 23.71 -0.23
C GLU A 499 -13.26 24.12 0.84
#